data_9e4142942f7711bb9c87bcbf29921869
#
_entry.id   9e4142942f7711bb9c87bcbf29921869
#
_cell.length_a   1.000
_cell.length_b   1.000
_cell.length_c   1.000
_cell.angle_alpha   90.00
_cell.angle_beta   90.00
_cell.angle_gamma   90.00
#
_symmetry.space_group_name_H-M   'P 1'
#
loop_
_entity.id
_entity.type
_entity.pdbx_description
1 polymer ?
#
loop_
_entity_poly.entity_id
_entity_poly.type
_entity_poly.pdbx_seq_one_letter_code
_entity_poly.pdbx_strand_id
1 'polypeptide(L)'
;MSPTARKSPARVVVVEDSLVQRAKLVAVLEADDDIRVVGEATTALEAIALVASLRPDVVTLDLNIPDGGGQFALEQIMANTPTPILVLSSTVSDKSSAPAVEALVGGALLAVPKPTQWTAEFESELRRNVRTIRDVTVIRHPRGRLGRLPMRPSRLSSLPRAATSSSRVNRAESCVVAIAASTGGPQALATILEGLASLKAPVLIVQHIHPDFANGLVDWMARVSPLEVVLAVHGQTLRAGCVYIAPGATHLRITREWRIELVDTPVTVHRPSADQLFESVALHARERGVGVILTGMGDDGAAGLAAMHRSGALTIAQDQATSAVFGMPQAAQKLGIVDQQLPLPGIAAAILRGAQSRTPVPS
;
A
#
# COMPACT_ATOMS: atom_id res chain seq x y z
N MET A 1 10.31 38.95 0.17
CA MET A 1 10.12 37.57 0.66
C MET A 1 8.98 37.61 1.67
N SER A 2 7.78 37.21 1.25
CA SER A 2 6.61 37.12 2.16
C SER A 2 6.86 36.01 3.17
N PRO A 3 6.59 36.20 4.47
CA PRO A 3 6.71 35.15 5.45
C PRO A 3 5.67 34.06 5.10
N THR A 4 6.14 32.86 4.81
CA THR A 4 5.28 31.67 4.70
C THR A 4 4.50 31.57 6.00
N ALA A 5 3.18 31.73 5.91
CA ALA A 5 2.28 31.55 7.06
C ALA A 5 2.59 30.19 7.70
N ARG A 6 3.08 30.20 8.96
CA ARG A 6 3.26 28.94 9.72
C ARG A 6 1.90 28.26 9.78
N LYS A 7 1.81 27.06 9.19
CA LYS A 7 0.61 26.19 9.37
C LYS A 7 0.41 25.97 10.88
N SER A 8 -0.84 25.98 11.33
CA SER A 8 -1.16 25.61 12.72
C SER A 8 -0.58 24.24 13.07
N PRO A 9 -0.19 23.97 14.32
CA PRO A 9 0.28 22.64 14.73
C PRO A 9 -0.73 21.57 14.38
N ALA A 10 -0.24 20.38 13.99
CA ALA A 10 -1.06 19.21 13.73
C ALA A 10 -1.71 18.75 15.05
N ARG A 11 -3.02 18.66 15.09
CA ARG A 11 -3.79 18.24 16.27
C ARG A 11 -3.91 16.71 16.26
N VAL A 12 -3.34 16.04 17.25
CA VAL A 12 -3.29 14.58 17.30
C VAL A 12 -4.06 14.04 18.51
N VAL A 13 -4.85 12.97 18.31
CA VAL A 13 -5.37 12.13 19.38
C VAL A 13 -4.51 10.87 19.46
N VAL A 14 -4.00 10.58 20.65
CA VAL A 14 -3.19 9.37 20.94
C VAL A 14 -4.09 8.34 21.58
N VAL A 15 -4.14 7.12 21.00
CA VAL A 15 -4.93 5.99 21.51
C VAL A 15 -3.99 4.84 21.84
N GLU A 16 -3.79 4.60 23.15
CA GLU A 16 -2.83 3.65 23.70
C GLU A 16 -3.24 3.30 25.13
N ASP A 17 -3.40 2.03 25.48
CA ASP A 17 -3.83 1.61 26.82
C ASP A 17 -2.68 1.62 27.84
N SER A 18 -1.46 1.34 27.41
CA SER A 18 -0.28 1.38 28.27
C SER A 18 0.09 2.82 28.64
N LEU A 19 0.01 3.15 29.93
CA LEU A 19 0.39 4.46 30.46
C LEU A 19 1.81 4.88 30.05
N VAL A 20 2.77 3.95 30.11
CA VAL A 20 4.18 4.23 29.81
C VAL A 20 4.37 4.48 28.31
N GLN A 21 3.76 3.67 27.46
CA GLN A 21 3.84 3.85 26.02
C GLN A 21 3.12 5.12 25.57
N ARG A 22 1.95 5.40 26.11
CA ARG A 22 1.18 6.60 25.82
C ARG A 22 1.96 7.87 26.19
N ALA A 23 2.54 7.92 27.40
CA ALA A 23 3.36 9.06 27.82
C ALA A 23 4.59 9.25 26.90
N LYS A 24 5.23 8.14 26.48
CA LYS A 24 6.35 8.22 25.53
C LYS A 24 5.91 8.71 24.15
N LEU A 25 4.78 8.24 23.63
CA LEU A 25 4.21 8.70 22.36
C LEU A 25 3.91 10.20 22.39
N VAL A 26 3.27 10.68 23.46
CA VAL A 26 3.00 12.11 23.64
C VAL A 26 4.30 12.91 23.63
N ALA A 27 5.29 12.51 24.43
CA ALA A 27 6.59 13.19 24.48
C ALA A 27 7.31 13.23 23.12
N VAL A 28 7.25 12.13 22.34
CA VAL A 28 7.85 12.05 21.01
C VAL A 28 7.12 12.94 20.01
N LEU A 29 5.80 12.95 20.03
CA LEU A 29 5.00 13.74 19.09
C LEU A 29 5.17 15.25 19.36
N GLU A 30 5.18 15.65 20.62
CA GLU A 30 5.30 17.05 21.04
C GLU A 30 6.75 17.57 21.13
N ALA A 31 7.75 16.76 20.74
CA ALA A 31 9.15 17.19 20.71
C ALA A 31 9.40 18.35 19.72
N ASP A 32 8.53 18.54 18.73
CA ASP A 32 8.56 19.63 17.79
C ASP A 32 7.30 20.48 17.94
N ASP A 33 7.40 21.83 17.81
CA ASP A 33 6.29 22.78 18.03
C ASP A 33 5.14 22.69 17.01
N ASP A 34 5.28 21.86 15.96
CA ASP A 34 4.33 21.77 14.87
C ASP A 34 3.35 20.58 15.00
N ILE A 35 3.45 19.81 16.09
CA ILE A 35 2.51 18.73 16.46
C ILE A 35 2.04 18.98 17.90
N ARG A 36 0.73 18.83 18.13
CA ARG A 36 0.11 18.98 19.46
C ARG A 36 -0.84 17.82 19.73
N VAL A 37 -0.66 17.15 20.84
CA VAL A 37 -1.60 16.14 21.34
C VAL A 37 -2.77 16.87 22.01
N VAL A 38 -3.97 16.69 21.46
CA VAL A 38 -5.20 17.37 21.93
C VAL A 38 -6.12 16.44 22.71
N GLY A 39 -5.80 15.14 22.78
CA GLY A 39 -6.53 14.15 23.55
C GLY A 39 -5.80 12.84 23.64
N GLU A 40 -6.05 12.12 24.71
CA GLU A 40 -5.52 10.79 24.96
C GLU A 40 -6.68 9.85 25.28
N ALA A 41 -6.67 8.64 24.71
CA ALA A 41 -7.66 7.59 24.96
C ALA A 41 -6.96 6.27 25.33
N THR A 42 -7.60 5.50 26.19
CA THR A 42 -7.12 4.19 26.64
C THR A 42 -7.98 3.05 26.10
N THR A 43 -9.17 3.36 25.60
CA THR A 43 -10.13 2.38 25.09
C THR A 43 -10.69 2.79 23.72
N ALA A 44 -11.29 1.85 23.02
CA ALA A 44 -11.93 2.11 21.72
C ALA A 44 -13.09 3.11 21.83
N LEU A 45 -13.90 3.02 22.89
CA LEU A 45 -15.06 3.92 23.09
C LEU A 45 -14.61 5.35 23.39
N GLU A 46 -13.58 5.53 24.24
CA GLU A 46 -12.98 6.85 24.50
C GLU A 46 -12.40 7.46 23.20
N ALA A 47 -11.69 6.66 22.41
CA ALA A 47 -11.12 7.12 21.14
C ALA A 47 -12.19 7.63 20.19
N ILE A 48 -13.29 6.89 20.01
CA ILE A 48 -14.42 7.27 19.16
C ILE A 48 -15.03 8.61 19.65
N ALA A 49 -15.28 8.73 20.96
CA ALA A 49 -15.86 9.92 21.57
C ALA A 49 -14.95 11.16 21.42
N LEU A 50 -13.64 11.00 21.69
CA LEU A 50 -12.67 12.10 21.57
C LEU A 50 -12.51 12.56 20.13
N VAL A 51 -12.41 11.65 19.17
CA VAL A 51 -12.31 12.00 17.74
C VAL A 51 -13.55 12.73 17.27
N ALA A 52 -14.74 12.30 17.70
CA ALA A 52 -15.99 12.97 17.34
C ALA A 52 -16.08 14.39 17.90
N SER A 53 -15.63 14.62 19.15
CA SER A 53 -15.71 15.92 19.83
C SER A 53 -14.57 16.87 19.43
N LEU A 54 -13.33 16.37 19.37
CA LEU A 54 -12.14 17.21 19.15
C LEU A 54 -11.84 17.46 17.69
N ARG A 55 -12.30 16.60 16.77
CA ARG A 55 -12.01 16.69 15.33
C ARG A 55 -10.51 16.87 15.08
N PRO A 56 -9.66 15.91 15.49
CA PRO A 56 -8.22 16.02 15.29
C PRO A 56 -7.85 15.90 13.81
N ASP A 57 -6.63 16.32 13.47
CA ASP A 57 -6.07 16.17 12.12
C ASP A 57 -5.57 14.73 11.90
N VAL A 58 -5.10 14.07 12.97
CA VAL A 58 -4.56 12.70 12.93
C VAL A 58 -4.92 11.95 14.21
N VAL A 59 -5.10 10.64 14.09
CA VAL A 59 -5.20 9.71 15.20
C VAL A 59 -4.03 8.73 15.13
N THR A 60 -3.26 8.58 16.22
CA THR A 60 -2.38 7.41 16.38
C THR A 60 -3.14 6.34 17.15
N LEU A 61 -3.18 5.11 16.64
CA LEU A 61 -4.06 4.06 17.14
C LEU A 61 -3.32 2.75 17.36
N ASP A 62 -3.28 2.29 18.61
CA ASP A 62 -2.95 0.91 18.91
C ASP A 62 -4.13 -0.01 18.57
N LEU A 63 -3.82 -1.18 18.01
CA LEU A 63 -4.83 -2.19 17.72
C LEU A 63 -5.21 -3.01 18.97
N ASN A 64 -4.31 -3.10 19.95
CA ASN A 64 -4.50 -3.90 21.17
C ASN A 64 -5.00 -3.03 22.33
N ILE A 65 -6.21 -2.48 22.21
CA ILE A 65 -6.85 -1.67 23.25
C ILE A 65 -8.15 -2.32 23.73
N PRO A 66 -8.62 -2.03 24.96
CA PRO A 66 -9.89 -2.52 25.48
C PRO A 66 -11.13 -2.02 24.70
N ASP A 67 -12.29 -2.56 25.06
CA ASP A 67 -13.64 -2.15 24.63
C ASP A 67 -13.88 -2.24 23.10
N GLY A 68 -13.54 -3.40 22.55
CA GLY A 68 -13.78 -3.70 21.12
C GLY A 68 -12.53 -3.72 20.27
N GLY A 69 -11.40 -3.25 20.78
CA GLY A 69 -10.12 -3.23 20.06
C GLY A 69 -9.96 -2.04 19.10
N GLY A 70 -8.73 -1.84 18.66
CA GLY A 70 -8.40 -0.75 17.73
C GLY A 70 -9.05 -0.91 16.37
N GLN A 71 -9.29 -2.13 15.91
CA GLN A 71 -10.00 -2.38 14.64
C GLN A 71 -11.44 -1.84 14.71
N PHE A 72 -12.15 -2.09 15.80
CA PHE A 72 -13.50 -1.53 16.01
C PHE A 72 -13.46 0.00 16.07
N ALA A 73 -12.52 0.59 16.82
CA ALA A 73 -12.37 2.04 16.88
C ALA A 73 -12.13 2.65 15.49
N LEU A 74 -11.23 2.04 14.69
CA LEU A 74 -10.95 2.46 13.33
C LEU A 74 -12.21 2.45 12.46
N GLU A 75 -12.95 1.36 12.45
CA GLU A 75 -14.18 1.21 11.65
C GLU A 75 -15.22 2.26 12.01
N GLN A 76 -15.41 2.51 13.31
CA GLN A 76 -16.36 3.53 13.79
C GLN A 76 -15.92 4.96 13.45
N ILE A 77 -14.63 5.27 13.60
CA ILE A 77 -14.07 6.57 13.24
C ILE A 77 -14.22 6.79 11.73
N MET A 78 -13.83 5.81 10.91
CA MET A 78 -13.91 5.91 9.45
C MET A 78 -15.35 6.02 8.91
N ALA A 79 -16.30 5.41 9.61
CA ALA A 79 -17.73 5.49 9.27
C ALA A 79 -18.39 6.83 9.65
N ASN A 80 -18.09 7.33 10.83
CA ASN A 80 -18.83 8.44 11.43
C ASN A 80 -18.10 9.77 11.38
N THR A 81 -16.78 9.74 11.59
CA THR A 81 -15.90 10.91 11.65
C THR A 81 -14.59 10.62 10.94
N PRO A 82 -14.60 10.42 9.61
CA PRO A 82 -13.40 10.04 8.86
C PRO A 82 -12.23 10.95 9.19
N THR A 83 -11.18 10.37 9.76
CA THR A 83 -9.99 11.09 10.23
C THR A 83 -8.75 10.28 9.81
N PRO A 84 -7.66 10.91 9.39
CA PRO A 84 -6.40 10.24 9.11
C PRO A 84 -5.92 9.40 10.31
N ILE A 85 -5.72 8.09 10.10
CA ILE A 85 -5.28 7.17 11.15
C ILE A 85 -3.92 6.58 10.80
N LEU A 86 -2.98 6.69 11.77
CA LEU A 86 -1.71 5.99 11.79
C LEU A 86 -1.82 4.88 12.83
N VAL A 87 -1.73 3.64 12.39
CA VAL A 87 -1.76 2.47 13.27
C VAL A 87 -0.36 2.18 13.80
N LEU A 88 -0.26 1.97 15.10
CA LEU A 88 0.91 1.47 15.79
C LEU A 88 0.62 0.04 16.25
N SER A 89 1.25 -0.95 15.62
CA SER A 89 0.99 -2.36 15.91
C SER A 89 2.19 -3.02 16.59
N SER A 90 1.96 -3.71 17.71
CA SER A 90 2.99 -4.55 18.30
C SER A 90 3.16 -5.81 17.47
N THR A 91 4.31 -5.95 16.82
CA THR A 91 4.73 -7.20 16.17
C THR A 91 5.17 -8.18 17.24
N VAL A 92 4.28 -9.04 17.69
CA VAL A 92 4.66 -10.18 18.50
C VAL A 92 4.53 -11.42 17.61
N SER A 93 5.68 -11.88 17.10
CA SER A 93 5.90 -13.14 16.38
C SER A 93 5.14 -13.38 15.06
N ASP A 94 5.75 -14.10 14.15
CA ASP A 94 5.47 -14.53 12.78
C ASP A 94 4.03 -14.78 12.29
N LYS A 95 3.01 -14.60 13.11
CA LYS A 95 1.59 -14.86 12.77
C LYS A 95 0.67 -13.67 12.89
N SER A 96 1.14 -12.47 13.25
CA SER A 96 0.26 -11.36 13.63
C SER A 96 0.33 -10.09 12.79
N SER A 97 0.82 -10.14 11.56
CA SER A 97 0.74 -8.99 10.64
C SER A 97 -0.69 -8.75 10.10
N ALA A 98 -1.58 -9.72 10.26
CA ALA A 98 -2.95 -9.64 9.77
C ALA A 98 -3.75 -8.44 10.33
N PRO A 99 -3.73 -8.12 11.65
CA PRO A 99 -4.49 -6.99 12.16
C PRO A 99 -4.03 -5.63 11.60
N ALA A 100 -2.73 -5.42 11.42
CA ALA A 100 -2.21 -4.19 10.83
C ALA A 100 -2.64 -4.03 9.36
N VAL A 101 -2.60 -5.12 8.60
CA VAL A 101 -3.08 -5.14 7.20
C VAL A 101 -4.59 -4.94 7.13
N GLU A 102 -5.36 -5.57 8.02
CA GLU A 102 -6.82 -5.36 8.11
C GLU A 102 -7.16 -3.91 8.45
N ALA A 103 -6.36 -3.26 9.30
CA ALA A 103 -6.51 -1.84 9.59
C ALA A 103 -6.22 -0.96 8.36
N LEU A 104 -5.15 -1.23 7.60
CA LEU A 104 -4.86 -0.51 6.36
C LEU A 104 -6.00 -0.65 5.34
N VAL A 105 -6.58 -1.83 5.24
CA VAL A 105 -7.74 -2.10 4.39
C VAL A 105 -9.00 -1.44 4.93
N GLY A 106 -9.15 -1.37 6.24
CA GLY A 106 -10.25 -0.68 6.93
C GLY A 106 -10.22 0.84 6.80
N GLY A 107 -9.13 1.40 6.23
CA GLY A 107 -8.99 2.82 5.96
C GLY A 107 -7.89 3.54 6.74
N ALA A 108 -7.10 2.83 7.55
CA ALA A 108 -5.87 3.42 8.09
C ALA A 108 -4.93 3.82 6.95
N LEU A 109 -4.32 4.99 7.05
CA LEU A 109 -3.43 5.49 6.00
C LEU A 109 -2.05 4.86 6.07
N LEU A 110 -1.55 4.63 7.30
CA LEU A 110 -0.25 4.04 7.56
C LEU A 110 -0.36 3.03 8.71
N ALA A 111 0.48 2.01 8.67
CA ALA A 111 0.75 1.10 9.79
C ALA A 111 2.26 1.00 10.02
N VAL A 112 2.67 1.15 11.27
CA VAL A 112 4.06 1.13 11.69
C VAL A 112 4.19 0.13 12.85
N PRO A 113 5.20 -0.76 12.86
CA PRO A 113 5.44 -1.61 14.01
C PRO A 113 5.86 -0.77 15.21
N LYS A 114 5.34 -1.09 16.38
CA LYS A 114 5.83 -0.48 17.63
C LYS A 114 7.28 -0.89 17.85
N PRO A 115 8.18 0.07 18.15
CA PRO A 115 9.57 -0.25 18.35
C PRO A 115 9.77 -0.98 19.68
N THR A 116 10.68 -1.95 19.72
CA THR A 116 11.16 -2.54 20.98
C THR A 116 12.05 -1.56 21.74
N GLN A 117 12.74 -0.68 21.01
CA GLN A 117 13.55 0.42 21.55
C GLN A 117 13.26 1.69 20.78
N TRP A 118 13.04 2.79 21.49
CA TRP A 118 12.83 4.11 20.90
C TRP A 118 14.16 4.70 20.43
N THR A 119 14.39 4.75 19.13
CA THR A 119 15.57 5.40 18.52
C THR A 119 15.18 6.76 17.97
N ALA A 120 16.16 7.66 17.86
CA ALA A 120 15.95 9.01 17.32
C ALA A 120 15.41 8.96 15.87
N GLU A 121 15.84 7.96 15.09
CA GLU A 121 15.40 7.72 13.72
C GLU A 121 13.91 7.38 13.70
N PHE A 122 13.46 6.44 14.53
CA PHE A 122 12.05 6.05 14.63
C PHE A 122 11.18 7.23 15.11
N GLU A 123 11.64 7.98 16.13
CA GLU A 123 10.92 9.14 16.64
C GLU A 123 10.74 10.22 15.55
N SER A 124 11.80 10.48 14.78
CA SER A 124 11.76 11.42 13.65
C SER A 124 10.84 10.93 12.53
N GLU A 125 10.88 9.63 12.22
CA GLU A 125 10.00 9.01 11.22
C GLU A 125 8.54 9.06 11.64
N LEU A 126 8.22 8.78 12.90
CA LEU A 126 6.86 8.86 13.43
C LEU A 126 6.27 10.27 13.27
N ARG A 127 7.02 11.31 13.67
CA ARG A 127 6.59 12.70 13.47
C ARG A 127 6.42 13.05 11.98
N ARG A 128 7.32 12.60 11.13
CA ARG A 128 7.21 12.79 9.67
C ARG A 128 5.94 12.12 9.13
N ASN A 129 5.63 10.91 9.57
CA ASN A 129 4.42 10.19 9.18
C ASN A 129 3.15 10.95 9.58
N VAL A 130 3.09 11.50 10.79
CA VAL A 130 1.96 12.33 11.25
C VAL A 130 1.81 13.57 10.38
N ARG A 131 2.91 14.31 10.11
CA ARG A 131 2.89 15.49 9.22
C ARG A 131 2.40 15.16 7.82
N THR A 132 2.78 14.00 7.35
CA THR A 132 2.44 13.50 6.02
C THR A 132 0.94 13.28 5.86
N ILE A 133 0.33 12.61 6.82
CA ILE A 133 -1.07 12.20 6.70
C ILE A 133 -2.07 13.27 7.19
N ARG A 134 -1.62 14.31 7.90
CA ARG A 134 -2.50 15.35 8.47
C ARG A 134 -3.35 16.09 7.43
N ASP A 135 -2.80 16.31 6.25
CA ASP A 135 -3.46 17.05 5.16
C ASP A 135 -4.20 16.12 4.17
N VAL A 136 -4.24 14.82 4.48
CA VAL A 136 -4.91 13.83 3.64
C VAL A 136 -6.42 13.88 3.89
N THR A 137 -7.17 14.16 2.83
CA THR A 137 -8.64 14.10 2.91
C THR A 137 -9.09 12.65 2.89
N VAL A 138 -9.52 12.14 4.03
CA VAL A 138 -10.05 10.79 4.12
C VAL A 138 -11.52 10.78 3.69
N ILE A 139 -11.83 9.99 2.67
CA ILE A 139 -13.20 9.81 2.19
C ILE A 139 -13.91 8.75 3.05
N ARG A 140 -15.19 9.00 3.38
CA ARG A 140 -16.02 8.01 4.09
C ARG A 140 -15.97 6.66 3.39
N HIS A 141 -15.54 5.64 4.10
CA HIS A 141 -15.45 4.31 3.55
C HIS A 141 -16.82 3.62 3.59
N PRO A 142 -17.38 3.12 2.45
CA PRO A 142 -18.66 2.41 2.44
C PRO A 142 -18.69 1.16 3.31
N ARG A 143 -17.53 0.56 3.61
CA ARG A 143 -17.41 -0.66 4.41
C ARG A 143 -17.71 -0.48 5.91
N GLY A 144 -17.73 0.74 6.45
CA GLY A 144 -18.29 0.97 7.79
C GLY A 144 -19.77 0.60 7.91
N ARG A 145 -20.46 0.35 6.78
CA ARG A 145 -21.85 -0.12 6.71
C ARG A 145 -22.02 -1.55 6.16
N LEU A 146 -20.97 -2.13 5.58
CA LEU A 146 -21.04 -3.48 5.00
C LEU A 146 -20.41 -4.46 5.99
N GLY A 147 -21.25 -5.05 6.83
CA GLY A 147 -20.88 -6.22 7.56
C GLY A 147 -20.24 -7.25 6.61
N ARG A 148 -19.15 -7.84 7.09
CA ARG A 148 -18.43 -9.01 6.59
C ARG A 148 -18.75 -9.39 5.14
N LEU A 149 -17.81 -9.12 4.23
CA LEU A 149 -17.78 -9.85 2.97
C LEU A 149 -17.84 -11.36 3.27
N PRO A 150 -18.58 -12.16 2.50
CA PRO A 150 -18.59 -13.60 2.70
C PRO A 150 -17.15 -14.12 2.53
N MET A 151 -16.56 -14.50 3.65
CA MET A 151 -15.25 -15.15 3.66
C MET A 151 -15.37 -16.45 2.85
N ARG A 152 -14.73 -16.53 1.72
CA ARG A 152 -14.42 -17.84 1.14
C ARG A 152 -13.57 -18.58 2.16
N PRO A 153 -13.92 -19.83 2.53
CA PRO A 153 -13.11 -20.59 3.48
C PRO A 153 -11.69 -20.68 2.95
N SER A 154 -10.74 -20.28 3.81
CA SER A 154 -9.31 -20.39 3.49
C SER A 154 -9.00 -21.86 3.18
N ARG A 155 -8.47 -22.11 2.00
CA ARG A 155 -7.78 -23.37 1.72
C ARG A 155 -6.42 -23.33 2.43
N LEU A 156 -6.45 -23.27 3.76
CA LEU A 156 -5.30 -23.56 4.60
C LEU A 156 -5.23 -25.08 4.71
N SER A 157 -4.27 -25.64 4.04
CA SER A 157 -3.54 -26.87 4.28
C SER A 157 -3.39 -27.69 3.00
N SER A 158 -2.33 -27.41 2.31
CA SER A 158 -1.43 -28.43 1.73
C SER A 158 -0.24 -27.68 1.15
N LEU A 159 0.95 -28.11 1.52
CA LEU A 159 2.20 -27.83 0.81
C LEU A 159 1.90 -27.86 -0.70
N PRO A 160 2.53 -27.01 -1.52
CA PRO A 160 2.25 -26.98 -2.93
C PRO A 160 2.53 -28.36 -3.52
N ARG A 161 1.47 -29.13 -3.68
CA ARG A 161 1.46 -30.27 -4.57
C ARG A 161 1.79 -29.70 -5.95
N ALA A 162 2.89 -30.13 -6.52
CA ALA A 162 3.31 -29.75 -7.85
C ALA A 162 2.09 -29.73 -8.77
N ALA A 163 1.58 -28.54 -9.07
CA ALA A 163 0.52 -28.36 -10.05
C ALA A 163 1.15 -28.66 -11.41
N THR A 164 0.86 -29.84 -11.90
CA THR A 164 1.07 -30.24 -13.26
C THR A 164 0.40 -29.23 -14.19
N SER A 165 1.19 -28.70 -15.15
CA SER A 165 0.82 -27.78 -16.22
C SER A 165 0.60 -26.29 -15.84
N SER A 166 1.59 -25.65 -15.23
CA SER A 166 1.73 -24.21 -15.41
C SER A 166 2.43 -23.97 -16.75
N SER A 167 1.69 -23.51 -17.75
CA SER A 167 2.29 -23.07 -18.99
C SER A 167 3.33 -21.97 -18.68
N ARG A 168 4.61 -22.25 -18.94
CA ARG A 168 5.65 -21.22 -18.89
C ARG A 168 5.18 -20.07 -19.77
N VAL A 169 5.29 -18.85 -19.25
CA VAL A 169 4.96 -17.66 -20.03
C VAL A 169 5.81 -17.69 -21.30
N ASN A 170 5.16 -17.83 -22.47
CA ASN A 170 5.86 -17.65 -23.73
C ASN A 170 6.17 -16.15 -23.87
N ARG A 171 7.43 -15.76 -23.66
CA ARG A 171 7.86 -14.35 -23.68
C ARG A 171 7.51 -13.63 -24.97
N ALA A 172 7.49 -14.33 -26.08
CA ALA A 172 7.15 -13.74 -27.37
C ALA A 172 5.68 -13.30 -27.46
N GLU A 173 4.80 -13.91 -26.62
CA GLU A 173 3.36 -13.75 -26.69
C GLU A 173 2.74 -13.19 -25.38
N SER A 174 3.56 -12.67 -24.47
CA SER A 174 3.07 -12.31 -23.12
C SER A 174 3.34 -10.86 -22.78
N CYS A 175 2.43 -10.27 -22.02
CA CYS A 175 2.53 -8.97 -21.39
C CYS A 175 3.01 -9.12 -19.92
N VAL A 176 3.58 -8.06 -19.33
CA VAL A 176 3.90 -7.95 -17.90
C VAL A 176 3.19 -6.72 -17.34
N VAL A 177 2.48 -6.88 -16.24
CA VAL A 177 1.85 -5.78 -15.50
C VAL A 177 2.69 -5.46 -14.26
N ALA A 178 3.08 -4.21 -14.10
CA ALA A 178 3.78 -3.70 -12.92
C ALA A 178 2.92 -2.63 -12.23
N ILE A 179 2.73 -2.73 -10.93
CA ILE A 179 1.89 -1.83 -10.14
C ILE A 179 2.69 -1.30 -8.96
N ALA A 180 2.65 0.02 -8.75
CA ALA A 180 3.23 0.69 -7.59
C ALA A 180 2.16 1.37 -6.76
N ALA A 181 2.25 1.25 -5.44
CA ALA A 181 1.34 1.86 -4.48
C ALA A 181 2.03 2.14 -3.14
N SER A 182 1.47 3.09 -2.37
CA SER A 182 1.94 3.43 -1.03
C SER A 182 0.76 3.68 -0.09
N THR A 183 0.60 4.85 0.48
CA THR A 183 -0.51 5.22 1.39
C THR A 183 -1.87 5.05 0.71
N GLY A 184 -2.77 4.28 1.34
CA GLY A 184 -4.06 3.87 0.74
C GLY A 184 -3.95 2.77 -0.32
N GLY A 185 -2.71 2.29 -0.58
CA GLY A 185 -2.40 1.28 -1.58
C GLY A 185 -3.09 -0.07 -1.38
N PRO A 186 -3.06 -0.66 -0.18
CA PRO A 186 -3.66 -1.99 0.03
C PRO A 186 -5.10 -2.07 -0.43
N GLN A 187 -5.91 -1.04 -0.14
CA GLN A 187 -7.29 -0.96 -0.56
C GLN A 187 -7.45 -0.77 -2.08
N ALA A 188 -6.62 0.11 -2.66
CA ALA A 188 -6.62 0.35 -4.10
C ALA A 188 -6.23 -0.92 -4.88
N LEU A 189 -5.21 -1.63 -4.40
CA LEU A 189 -4.76 -2.91 -4.97
C LEU A 189 -5.87 -3.97 -4.91
N ALA A 190 -6.58 -4.10 -3.79
CA ALA A 190 -7.70 -5.03 -3.68
C ALA A 190 -8.78 -4.78 -4.72
N THR A 191 -9.19 -3.51 -4.86
CA THR A 191 -10.20 -3.11 -5.85
C THR A 191 -9.77 -3.46 -7.27
N ILE A 192 -8.49 -3.27 -7.60
CA ILE A 192 -7.96 -3.62 -8.93
C ILE A 192 -7.92 -5.14 -9.11
N LEU A 193 -7.35 -5.87 -8.14
CA LEU A 193 -7.18 -7.32 -8.25
C LEU A 193 -8.52 -8.06 -8.41
N GLU A 194 -9.59 -7.62 -7.72
CA GLU A 194 -10.94 -8.17 -7.91
C GLU A 194 -11.39 -8.14 -9.37
N GLY A 195 -11.01 -7.12 -10.13
CA GLY A 195 -11.36 -6.94 -11.54
C GLY A 195 -10.49 -7.72 -12.54
N LEU A 196 -9.43 -8.41 -12.09
CA LEU A 196 -8.43 -9.04 -12.97
C LEU A 196 -8.64 -10.54 -13.21
N ALA A 197 -9.83 -11.11 -12.95
CA ALA A 197 -10.09 -12.55 -13.05
C ALA A 197 -9.70 -13.18 -14.41
N SER A 198 -9.80 -12.44 -15.50
CA SER A 198 -9.50 -12.93 -16.85
C SER A 198 -8.06 -12.63 -17.33
N LEU A 199 -7.23 -12.00 -16.46
CA LEU A 199 -5.88 -11.61 -16.84
C LEU A 199 -4.98 -12.84 -17.06
N LYS A 200 -4.32 -12.89 -18.23
CA LYS A 200 -3.36 -13.95 -18.61
C LYS A 200 -1.91 -13.50 -18.51
N ALA A 201 -1.63 -12.36 -17.89
CA ALA A 201 -0.28 -11.83 -17.66
C ALA A 201 0.15 -11.99 -16.20
N PRO A 202 1.46 -12.06 -15.90
CA PRO A 202 1.96 -11.90 -14.54
C PRO A 202 1.80 -10.45 -14.09
N VAL A 203 1.53 -10.28 -12.79
CA VAL A 203 1.43 -8.98 -12.12
C VAL A 203 2.52 -8.88 -11.06
N LEU A 204 3.33 -7.83 -11.10
CA LEU A 204 4.34 -7.53 -10.09
C LEU A 204 3.90 -6.28 -9.32
N ILE A 205 3.94 -6.32 -8.00
CA ILE A 205 3.48 -5.24 -7.15
C ILE A 205 4.58 -4.78 -6.20
N VAL A 206 4.85 -3.49 -6.22
CA VAL A 206 5.58 -2.79 -5.16
C VAL A 206 4.55 -2.00 -4.34
N GLN A 207 4.34 -2.42 -3.10
CA GLN A 207 3.60 -1.69 -2.08
C GLN A 207 4.60 -1.22 -1.03
N HIS A 208 4.69 0.09 -0.79
CA HIS A 208 5.48 0.60 0.32
C HIS A 208 4.79 0.24 1.63
N ILE A 209 5.33 -0.75 2.31
CA ILE A 209 4.85 -1.28 3.58
C ILE A 209 6.05 -1.79 4.38
N HIS A 210 5.96 -1.75 5.71
CA HIS A 210 7.01 -2.32 6.54
C HIS A 210 7.18 -3.82 6.24
N PRO A 211 8.43 -4.34 6.21
CA PRO A 211 8.71 -5.76 5.88
C PRO A 211 7.89 -6.76 6.69
N ASP A 212 7.68 -6.49 7.97
CA ASP A 212 6.89 -7.35 8.89
C ASP A 212 5.43 -7.52 8.45
N PHE A 213 4.90 -6.62 7.63
CA PHE A 213 3.51 -6.68 7.18
C PHE A 213 3.36 -7.28 5.77
N ALA A 214 4.46 -7.56 5.07
CA ALA A 214 4.42 -8.07 3.70
C ALA A 214 3.71 -9.42 3.58
N ASN A 215 3.98 -10.37 4.48
CA ASN A 215 3.30 -11.66 4.51
C ASN A 215 1.80 -11.53 4.77
N GLY A 216 1.39 -10.70 5.75
CA GLY A 216 -0.03 -10.43 6.02
C GLY A 216 -0.73 -9.79 4.83
N LEU A 217 -0.04 -8.92 4.08
CA LEU A 217 -0.57 -8.34 2.85
C LEU A 217 -0.82 -9.41 1.79
N VAL A 218 0.13 -10.32 1.58
CA VAL A 218 -0.02 -11.47 0.66
C VAL A 218 -1.22 -12.32 1.06
N ASP A 219 -1.30 -12.72 2.33
CA ASP A 219 -2.39 -13.55 2.84
C ASP A 219 -3.76 -12.88 2.69
N TRP A 220 -3.81 -11.56 2.93
CA TRP A 220 -5.04 -10.80 2.76
C TRP A 220 -5.42 -10.65 1.28
N MET A 221 -4.48 -10.28 0.41
CA MET A 221 -4.69 -10.15 -1.03
C MET A 221 -5.12 -11.50 -1.67
N ALA A 222 -4.57 -12.62 -1.21
CA ALA A 222 -4.95 -13.96 -1.68
C ALA A 222 -6.40 -14.32 -1.37
N ARG A 223 -7.00 -13.72 -0.34
CA ARG A 223 -8.42 -13.93 0.01
C ARG A 223 -9.39 -13.16 -0.90
N VAL A 224 -8.96 -12.00 -1.40
CA VAL A 224 -9.83 -11.10 -2.19
C VAL A 224 -9.56 -11.19 -3.69
N SER A 225 -8.36 -11.61 -4.09
CA SER A 225 -7.97 -11.74 -5.50
C SER A 225 -8.49 -13.04 -6.13
N PRO A 226 -9.01 -13.00 -7.36
CA PRO A 226 -9.29 -14.20 -8.15
C PRO A 226 -8.01 -14.86 -8.70
N LEU A 227 -6.88 -14.14 -8.71
CA LEU A 227 -5.57 -14.62 -9.15
C LEU A 227 -4.79 -15.23 -7.98
N GLU A 228 -3.83 -16.10 -8.26
CA GLU A 228 -2.88 -16.58 -7.27
C GLU A 228 -1.99 -15.42 -6.80
N VAL A 229 -1.89 -15.18 -5.49
CA VAL A 229 -1.04 -14.13 -4.91
C VAL A 229 0.04 -14.75 -4.06
N VAL A 230 1.29 -14.39 -4.31
CA VAL A 230 2.46 -14.91 -3.61
C VAL A 230 3.47 -13.80 -3.27
N LEU A 231 4.26 -14.02 -2.25
CA LEU A 231 5.46 -13.21 -2.02
C LEU A 231 6.49 -13.55 -3.11
N ALA A 232 7.12 -12.54 -3.68
CA ALA A 232 8.14 -12.71 -4.71
C ALA A 232 9.38 -13.41 -4.14
N VAL A 233 9.91 -14.41 -4.86
CA VAL A 233 11.10 -15.17 -4.48
C VAL A 233 12.16 -15.04 -5.59
N HIS A 234 13.41 -14.80 -5.19
CA HIS A 234 14.52 -14.64 -6.12
C HIS A 234 14.66 -15.87 -7.05
N GLY A 235 14.87 -15.62 -8.35
CA GLY A 235 15.02 -16.67 -9.37
C GLY A 235 13.71 -17.29 -9.85
N GLN A 236 12.57 -16.99 -9.22
CA GLN A 236 11.26 -17.52 -9.60
C GLN A 236 10.87 -17.06 -11.01
N THR A 237 10.43 -18.02 -11.86
CA THR A 237 9.93 -17.71 -13.20
C THR A 237 8.52 -17.12 -13.10
N LEU A 238 8.27 -16.04 -13.83
CA LEU A 238 6.93 -15.42 -13.90
C LEU A 238 5.93 -16.38 -14.54
N ARG A 239 4.71 -16.42 -13.98
CA ARG A 239 3.59 -17.24 -14.47
C ARG A 239 2.40 -16.33 -14.79
N ALA A 240 1.71 -16.65 -15.88
CA ALA A 240 0.46 -15.97 -16.22
C ALA A 240 -0.60 -16.16 -15.12
N GLY A 241 -1.35 -15.09 -14.82
CA GLY A 241 -2.39 -15.13 -13.79
C GLY A 241 -1.87 -15.25 -12.36
N CYS A 242 -0.60 -14.92 -12.12
CA CYS A 242 0.01 -14.89 -10.80
C CYS A 242 0.42 -13.45 -10.44
N VAL A 243 0.16 -13.06 -9.20
CA VAL A 243 0.51 -11.78 -8.60
C VAL A 243 1.70 -11.99 -7.66
N TYR A 244 2.76 -11.22 -7.86
CA TYR A 244 4.00 -11.27 -7.08
C TYR A 244 4.13 -9.98 -6.29
N ILE A 245 4.06 -10.06 -4.97
CA ILE A 245 4.24 -8.90 -4.07
C ILE A 245 5.70 -8.83 -3.65
N ALA A 246 6.31 -7.66 -3.76
CA ALA A 246 7.68 -7.43 -3.32
C ALA A 246 7.82 -7.65 -1.81
N PRO A 247 8.85 -8.39 -1.34
CA PRO A 247 9.20 -8.43 0.07
C PRO A 247 9.71 -7.05 0.51
N GLY A 248 9.40 -6.66 1.75
CA GLY A 248 9.64 -5.29 2.23
C GLY A 248 11.10 -4.89 2.43
N ALA A 249 12.07 -5.79 2.26
CA ALA A 249 13.48 -5.53 2.57
C ALA A 249 14.39 -5.42 1.33
N THR A 250 13.90 -5.79 0.16
CA THR A 250 14.66 -5.84 -1.10
C THR A 250 13.90 -5.19 -2.25
N HIS A 251 14.60 -4.75 -3.29
CA HIS A 251 13.96 -4.30 -4.52
C HIS A 251 13.49 -5.50 -5.34
N LEU A 252 12.30 -5.39 -5.92
CA LEU A 252 11.74 -6.34 -6.86
C LEU A 252 12.02 -5.87 -8.29
N ARG A 253 12.69 -6.70 -9.06
CA ARG A 253 13.01 -6.48 -10.47
C ARG A 253 12.70 -7.74 -11.28
N ILE A 254 12.69 -7.62 -12.60
CA ILE A 254 12.67 -8.77 -13.50
C ILE A 254 13.97 -8.84 -14.29
N THR A 255 14.38 -10.06 -14.65
CA THR A 255 15.50 -10.29 -15.56
C THR A 255 15.03 -10.36 -17.02
N ARG A 256 16.00 -10.42 -17.96
CA ARG A 256 15.74 -10.65 -19.39
C ARG A 256 14.96 -11.95 -19.64
N GLU A 257 15.13 -12.95 -18.79
CA GLU A 257 14.44 -14.25 -18.87
C GLU A 257 13.05 -14.24 -18.19
N TRP A 258 12.60 -13.06 -17.74
CA TRP A 258 11.36 -12.89 -16.99
C TRP A 258 11.32 -13.74 -15.72
N ARG A 259 12.42 -13.69 -14.99
CA ARG A 259 12.53 -14.22 -13.64
C ARG A 259 12.54 -13.07 -12.64
N ILE A 260 12.05 -13.33 -11.45
CA ILE A 260 12.14 -12.40 -10.34
C ILE A 260 13.60 -12.26 -9.93
N GLU A 261 14.04 -11.01 -9.79
CA GLU A 261 15.31 -10.64 -9.22
C GLU A 261 15.05 -9.79 -7.96
N LEU A 262 15.55 -10.27 -6.81
CA LEU A 262 15.51 -9.51 -5.56
C LEU A 262 16.92 -9.03 -5.26
N VAL A 263 17.08 -7.70 -5.08
CA VAL A 263 18.39 -7.05 -4.88
C VAL A 263 18.32 -6.01 -3.77
N ASP A 264 19.45 -5.80 -3.09
CA ASP A 264 19.56 -4.80 -2.01
C ASP A 264 20.08 -3.44 -2.52
N THR A 265 20.52 -3.39 -3.76
CA THR A 265 21.08 -2.19 -4.38
C THR A 265 20.26 -1.70 -5.57
N PRO A 266 20.25 -0.39 -5.84
CA PRO A 266 20.89 0.70 -5.11
C PRO A 266 20.24 0.95 -3.75
N VAL A 267 20.95 1.61 -2.83
CA VAL A 267 20.33 2.07 -1.58
C VAL A 267 19.47 3.29 -1.89
N THR A 268 18.18 3.15 -1.76
CA THR A 268 17.19 4.21 -2.03
C THR A 268 16.40 4.53 -0.75
N VAL A 269 15.66 5.63 -0.77
CA VAL A 269 14.79 6.03 0.34
C VAL A 269 13.73 4.98 0.63
N HIS A 270 13.17 4.39 -0.45
CA HIS A 270 12.17 3.33 -0.35
C HIS A 270 12.77 1.97 -0.73
N ARG A 271 12.52 0.97 0.09
CA ARG A 271 12.88 -0.42 -0.19
C ARG A 271 11.70 -1.34 0.20
N PRO A 272 10.99 -1.91 -0.78
CA PRO A 272 11.23 -1.88 -2.23
C PRO A 272 11.00 -0.50 -2.86
N SER A 273 11.70 -0.18 -3.96
CA SER A 273 11.44 1.01 -4.77
C SER A 273 10.62 0.65 -6.00
N ALA A 274 9.60 1.45 -6.29
CA ALA A 274 8.77 1.33 -7.47
C ALA A 274 9.55 1.68 -8.75
N ASP A 275 10.47 2.65 -8.70
CA ASP A 275 11.35 2.97 -9.82
C ASP A 275 12.15 1.76 -10.27
N GLN A 276 12.72 0.98 -9.32
CA GLN A 276 13.51 -0.23 -9.64
C GLN A 276 12.68 -1.31 -10.35
N LEU A 277 11.41 -1.49 -9.95
CA LEU A 277 10.51 -2.40 -10.64
C LEU A 277 10.23 -1.91 -12.06
N PHE A 278 9.80 -0.67 -12.21
CA PHE A 278 9.39 -0.12 -13.50
C PHE A 278 10.57 -0.03 -14.49
N GLU A 279 11.76 0.37 -14.05
CA GLU A 279 12.97 0.40 -14.87
C GLU A 279 13.33 -1.00 -15.40
N SER A 280 13.23 -2.03 -14.56
CA SER A 280 13.49 -3.41 -15.00
C SER A 280 12.46 -3.90 -16.01
N VAL A 281 11.18 -3.52 -15.86
CA VAL A 281 10.13 -3.84 -16.82
C VAL A 281 10.32 -3.06 -18.12
N ALA A 282 10.69 -1.77 -18.06
CA ALA A 282 11.05 -0.98 -19.23
C ALA A 282 12.18 -1.61 -20.05
N LEU A 283 13.21 -2.11 -19.35
CA LEU A 283 14.39 -2.72 -20.00
C LEU A 283 14.07 -4.07 -20.64
N HIS A 284 13.27 -4.92 -19.97
CA HIS A 284 13.14 -6.33 -20.33
C HIS A 284 11.78 -6.71 -20.96
N ALA A 285 10.71 -5.94 -20.74
CA ALA A 285 9.41 -6.17 -21.37
C ALA A 285 9.11 -5.12 -22.46
N ARG A 286 9.64 -3.89 -22.32
CA ARG A 286 9.49 -2.81 -23.29
C ARG A 286 8.02 -2.52 -23.60
N GLU A 287 7.63 -2.48 -24.89
CA GLU A 287 6.24 -2.24 -25.36
C GLU A 287 5.23 -3.26 -24.83
N ARG A 288 5.67 -4.40 -24.30
CA ARG A 288 4.82 -5.42 -23.65
C ARG A 288 4.58 -5.16 -22.17
N GLY A 289 5.08 -4.05 -21.64
CA GLY A 289 4.82 -3.61 -20.28
C GLY A 289 3.50 -2.87 -20.14
N VAL A 290 2.83 -3.03 -19.00
CA VAL A 290 1.77 -2.15 -18.49
C VAL A 290 2.20 -1.66 -17.12
N GLY A 291 2.51 -0.37 -16.99
CA GLY A 291 2.88 0.28 -15.74
C GLY A 291 1.69 1.01 -15.13
N VAL A 292 1.45 0.78 -13.84
CA VAL A 292 0.34 1.39 -13.10
C VAL A 292 0.87 2.04 -11.84
N ILE A 293 0.63 3.34 -11.67
CA ILE A 293 0.98 4.07 -10.46
C ILE A 293 -0.29 4.49 -9.72
N LEU A 294 -0.40 4.07 -8.46
CA LEU A 294 -1.58 4.26 -7.62
C LEU A 294 -1.30 5.27 -6.51
N THR A 295 -2.35 5.51 -5.72
CA THR A 295 -2.30 6.33 -4.52
C THR A 295 -1.03 6.09 -3.69
N GLY A 296 -0.41 7.15 -3.25
CA GLY A 296 0.80 7.12 -2.46
C GLY A 296 1.43 8.49 -2.31
N MET A 297 2.26 8.63 -1.28
CA MET A 297 3.03 9.84 -1.04
C MET A 297 4.38 9.79 -1.77
N GLY A 298 4.91 10.97 -2.11
CA GLY A 298 6.21 11.12 -2.76
C GLY A 298 6.14 10.94 -4.26
N ASP A 299 7.23 10.53 -4.84
CA ASP A 299 7.48 10.48 -6.29
C ASP A 299 8.13 9.16 -6.75
N ASP A 300 8.37 8.21 -5.84
CA ASP A 300 8.91 6.89 -6.21
C ASP A 300 7.98 6.20 -7.21
N GLY A 301 8.56 5.69 -8.26
CA GLY A 301 7.88 5.11 -9.41
C GLY A 301 7.63 6.08 -10.57
N ALA A 302 7.76 7.40 -10.37
CA ALA A 302 7.54 8.35 -11.45
C ALA A 302 8.66 8.30 -12.50
N ALA A 303 9.93 8.19 -12.07
CA ALA A 303 11.07 8.07 -12.98
C ALA A 303 11.08 6.73 -13.71
N GLY A 304 10.80 5.64 -13.01
CA GLY A 304 10.68 4.31 -13.60
C GLY A 304 9.49 4.20 -14.56
N LEU A 305 8.34 4.80 -14.25
CA LEU A 305 7.19 4.87 -15.15
C LEU A 305 7.53 5.67 -16.41
N ALA A 306 8.33 6.75 -16.28
CA ALA A 306 8.86 7.49 -17.44
C ALA A 306 9.77 6.60 -18.31
N ALA A 307 10.57 5.72 -17.73
CA ALA A 307 11.34 4.74 -18.49
C ALA A 307 10.42 3.76 -19.22
N MET A 308 9.35 3.28 -18.59
CA MET A 308 8.34 2.43 -19.22
C MET A 308 7.66 3.15 -20.39
N HIS A 309 7.23 4.39 -20.22
CA HIS A 309 6.62 5.19 -21.29
C HIS A 309 7.56 5.33 -22.49
N ARG A 310 8.83 5.68 -22.26
CA ARG A 310 9.85 5.77 -23.33
C ARG A 310 10.11 4.45 -24.05
N SER A 311 9.89 3.32 -23.37
CA SER A 311 10.05 1.99 -23.98
C SER A 311 8.81 1.50 -24.75
N GLY A 312 7.74 2.32 -24.83
CA GLY A 312 6.48 2.02 -25.53
C GLY A 312 5.48 1.23 -24.68
N ALA A 313 5.74 1.03 -23.37
CA ALA A 313 4.80 0.43 -22.45
C ALA A 313 3.56 1.34 -22.25
N LEU A 314 2.42 0.75 -21.91
CA LEU A 314 1.24 1.51 -21.46
C LEU A 314 1.44 2.01 -20.05
N THR A 315 1.20 3.30 -19.83
CA THR A 315 1.30 3.91 -18.50
C THR A 315 -0.05 4.41 -18.01
N ILE A 316 -0.44 3.98 -16.82
CA ILE A 316 -1.72 4.29 -16.20
C ILE A 316 -1.47 4.92 -14.83
N ALA A 317 -2.16 6.01 -14.52
CA ALA A 317 -2.14 6.62 -13.20
C ALA A 317 -3.55 6.69 -12.61
N GLN A 318 -3.67 6.48 -11.30
CA GLN A 318 -4.90 6.75 -10.57
C GLN A 318 -5.18 8.25 -10.57
N ASP A 319 -6.45 8.65 -10.70
CA ASP A 319 -6.84 10.05 -10.64
C ASP A 319 -6.81 10.62 -9.21
N GLN A 320 -6.91 11.95 -9.10
CA GLN A 320 -6.91 12.64 -7.82
C GLN A 320 -8.16 12.33 -7.00
N ALA A 321 -9.31 12.22 -7.67
CA ALA A 321 -10.60 12.08 -6.99
C ALA A 321 -10.73 10.77 -6.21
N THR A 322 -10.05 9.70 -6.65
CA THR A 322 -10.10 8.39 -6.02
C THR A 322 -8.82 8.01 -5.26
N SER A 323 -7.77 8.86 -5.33
CA SER A 323 -6.54 8.64 -4.56
C SER A 323 -6.70 9.10 -3.11
N ALA A 324 -6.32 8.25 -2.15
CA ALA A 324 -6.20 8.66 -0.76
C ALA A 324 -5.11 9.74 -0.61
N VAL A 325 -3.97 9.54 -1.28
CA VAL A 325 -2.89 10.53 -1.40
C VAL A 325 -2.48 10.65 -2.86
N PHE A 326 -2.68 11.82 -3.46
CA PHE A 326 -2.34 12.09 -4.85
C PHE A 326 -0.91 12.61 -4.99
N GLY A 327 0.08 11.86 -4.49
CA GLY A 327 1.51 12.20 -4.57
C GLY A 327 2.19 11.48 -5.72
N MET A 328 2.35 10.16 -5.64
CA MET A 328 2.96 9.33 -6.67
C MET A 328 2.29 9.50 -8.06
N PRO A 329 0.95 9.44 -8.18
CA PRO A 329 0.30 9.69 -9.46
C PRO A 329 0.51 11.12 -9.98
N GLN A 330 0.50 12.12 -9.08
CA GLN A 330 0.76 13.51 -9.44
C GLN A 330 2.18 13.71 -9.99
N ALA A 331 3.18 13.05 -9.37
CA ALA A 331 4.56 13.11 -9.84
C ALA A 331 4.68 12.57 -11.27
N ALA A 332 4.07 11.43 -11.56
CA ALA A 332 4.02 10.88 -12.92
C ALA A 332 3.28 11.81 -13.90
N GLN A 333 2.15 12.39 -13.47
CA GLN A 333 1.39 13.35 -14.30
C GLN A 333 2.22 14.59 -14.64
N LYS A 334 2.96 15.14 -13.68
CA LYS A 334 3.82 16.32 -13.89
C LYS A 334 4.93 16.06 -14.92
N LEU A 335 5.37 14.83 -15.07
CA LEU A 335 6.36 14.44 -16.10
C LEU A 335 5.74 14.27 -17.49
N GLY A 336 4.41 14.30 -17.62
CA GLY A 336 3.72 14.16 -18.90
C GLY A 336 3.82 12.75 -19.52
N ILE A 337 3.99 11.72 -18.68
CA ILE A 337 4.28 10.35 -19.12
C ILE A 337 3.12 9.37 -18.84
N VAL A 338 1.94 9.88 -18.54
CA VAL A 338 0.75 9.10 -18.25
C VAL A 338 -0.15 9.02 -19.47
N ASP A 339 -0.27 7.84 -20.08
CA ASP A 339 -1.16 7.63 -21.24
C ASP A 339 -2.64 7.68 -20.83
N GLN A 340 -2.97 7.15 -19.64
CA GLN A 340 -4.33 7.11 -19.13
C GLN A 340 -4.37 7.47 -17.65
N GLN A 341 -5.05 8.57 -17.30
CA GLN A 341 -5.39 8.90 -15.93
C GLN A 341 -6.84 8.49 -15.67
N LEU A 342 -7.07 7.59 -14.72
CA LEU A 342 -8.36 6.93 -14.52
C LEU A 342 -8.79 6.90 -13.04
N PRO A 343 -10.10 6.96 -12.79
CA PRO A 343 -10.62 6.62 -11.47
C PRO A 343 -10.34 5.15 -11.15
N LEU A 344 -10.10 4.86 -9.87
CA LEU A 344 -9.71 3.53 -9.38
C LEU A 344 -10.57 2.37 -9.95
N PRO A 345 -11.93 2.46 -10.02
CA PRO A 345 -12.74 1.38 -10.58
C PRO A 345 -12.49 1.12 -12.08
N GLY A 346 -11.94 2.08 -12.81
CA GLY A 346 -11.66 1.97 -14.25
C GLY A 346 -10.31 1.29 -14.58
N ILE A 347 -9.39 1.23 -13.61
CA ILE A 347 -8.01 0.81 -13.84
C ILE A 347 -7.92 -0.68 -14.22
N ALA A 348 -8.66 -1.56 -13.55
CA ALA A 348 -8.66 -3.00 -13.87
C ALA A 348 -9.03 -3.27 -15.32
N ALA A 349 -10.09 -2.62 -15.83
CA ALA A 349 -10.49 -2.74 -17.22
C ALA A 349 -9.44 -2.21 -18.21
N ALA A 350 -8.73 -1.12 -17.85
CA ALA A 350 -7.64 -0.59 -18.65
C ALA A 350 -6.43 -1.54 -18.70
N ILE A 351 -6.08 -2.17 -17.56
CA ILE A 351 -5.04 -3.22 -17.50
C ILE A 351 -5.40 -4.39 -18.43
N LEU A 352 -6.64 -4.89 -18.36
CA LEU A 352 -7.08 -6.00 -19.20
C LEU A 352 -6.98 -5.67 -20.71
N ARG A 353 -7.47 -4.50 -21.14
CA ARG A 353 -7.35 -4.04 -22.52
C ARG A 353 -5.88 -3.85 -22.93
N GLY A 354 -5.07 -3.23 -22.08
CA GLY A 354 -3.65 -3.01 -22.32
C GLY A 354 -2.86 -4.31 -22.45
N ALA A 355 -3.16 -5.30 -21.63
CA ALA A 355 -2.53 -6.63 -21.71
C ALA A 355 -2.93 -7.38 -22.99
N GLN A 356 -4.21 -7.33 -23.39
CA GLN A 356 -4.69 -7.96 -24.63
C GLN A 356 -4.08 -7.35 -25.89
N SER A 357 -4.00 -6.03 -25.96
CA SER A 357 -3.44 -5.33 -27.14
C SER A 357 -1.93 -5.52 -27.30
N ARG A 358 -1.24 -5.92 -26.25
CA ARG A 358 0.23 -6.14 -26.21
C ARG A 358 0.64 -7.61 -26.25
N THR A 359 -0.33 -8.50 -26.25
CA THR A 359 -0.14 -9.92 -26.49
C THR A 359 -0.27 -10.17 -28.00
N PRO A 360 0.78 -10.59 -28.71
CA PRO A 360 0.67 -10.92 -30.13
C PRO A 360 -0.41 -11.99 -30.34
N VAL A 361 -1.23 -11.80 -31.40
CA VAL A 361 -2.20 -12.83 -31.79
C VAL A 361 -1.41 -14.03 -32.30
N PRO A 362 -1.66 -15.26 -31.83
CA PRO A 362 -1.03 -16.45 -32.41
C PRO A 362 -1.38 -16.50 -33.90
N SER A 363 -0.35 -16.54 -34.74
CA SER A 363 -0.48 -16.73 -36.20
C SER A 363 -0.92 -18.14 -36.53
#